data_637236001c8fa3f5cd3821118d3104e4
#
_entry.id   637236001c8fa3f5cd3821118d3104e4
#
_cell.length_a   1.000
_cell.length_b   1.000
_cell.length_c   1.000
_cell.angle_alpha   90.00
_cell.angle_beta   90.00
_cell.angle_gamma   90.00
#
_symmetry.space_group_name_H-M   'P 1'
#
loop_
_entity.id
_entity.type
_entity.pdbx_description
1 polymer ?
#
loop_
_entity_poly.entity_id
_entity_poly.type
_entity_poly.pdbx_seq_one_letter_code
_entity_poly.pdbx_strand_id
1 'polypeptide(L)'
;YLKFRQIANSCGALLMCDMAHTSGLVASKLLNNPFEFCDIVTTTTHKTLRGPRSGMIFCRKEYIKAIDNAVFPALQGGPHNHQIAGVACQLKEVCSQEFKDYCKVVIDNCKYFGTKLIENGFKLSTGGTDNHLQLIDLTPFKLTGSKMEIVCELVNISLNKNCVATDKSALSPHGIRVGTSCMTTRGMKKEGWEKVAGWLFRCVQICQRRQAEYGNKLKDFR
;
A
#
# COMPACT_ATOMS: atom_id res chain seq x y z
N TYR A 1 1.43 -16.79 7.67
CA TYR A 1 0.40 -17.63 7.05
C TYR A 1 0.14 -18.94 7.80
N LEU A 2 1.18 -19.63 8.30
CA LEU A 2 1.05 -20.95 8.95
C LEU A 2 -0.04 -20.97 10.05
N LYS A 3 -0.04 -20.01 10.99
CA LYS A 3 -1.05 -19.93 12.05
C LYS A 3 -2.48 -19.77 11.50
N PHE A 4 -2.66 -18.96 10.47
CA PHE A 4 -3.96 -18.80 9.81
C PHE A 4 -4.40 -20.10 9.13
N ARG A 5 -3.48 -20.85 8.51
CA ARG A 5 -3.79 -22.15 7.93
C ARG A 5 -4.24 -23.16 9.00
N GLN A 6 -3.57 -23.19 10.13
CA GLN A 6 -3.95 -24.05 11.25
C GLN A 6 -5.36 -23.72 11.78
N ILE A 7 -5.68 -22.42 11.94
CA ILE A 7 -7.02 -21.97 12.37
C ILE A 7 -8.06 -22.33 11.30
N ALA A 8 -7.81 -22.08 10.03
CA ALA A 8 -8.75 -22.42 8.97
C ALA A 8 -9.01 -23.94 8.92
N ASN A 9 -7.99 -24.75 9.11
CA ASN A 9 -8.12 -26.22 9.17
C ASN A 9 -8.97 -26.67 10.36
N SER A 10 -8.84 -26.03 11.53
CA SER A 10 -9.59 -26.40 12.75
C SER A 10 -11.11 -26.17 12.65
N CYS A 11 -11.55 -25.31 11.75
CA CYS A 11 -12.97 -25.00 11.53
C CYS A 11 -13.47 -25.36 10.11
N GLY A 12 -12.65 -26.04 9.29
CA GLY A 12 -13.00 -26.41 7.92
C GLY A 12 -13.16 -25.25 6.94
N ALA A 13 -12.55 -24.10 7.24
CA ALA A 13 -12.65 -22.89 6.42
C ALA A 13 -11.59 -22.88 5.31
N LEU A 14 -11.94 -22.25 4.17
CA LEU A 14 -10.97 -21.89 3.14
C LEU A 14 -10.13 -20.70 3.62
N LEU A 15 -8.84 -20.69 3.26
CA LEU A 15 -7.95 -19.57 3.52
C LEU A 15 -7.66 -18.83 2.22
N MET A 16 -8.07 -17.56 2.16
CA MET A 16 -7.80 -16.68 1.04
C MET A 16 -6.82 -15.57 1.46
N CYS A 17 -5.86 -15.27 0.60
CA CYS A 17 -4.95 -14.14 0.75
C CYS A 17 -5.10 -13.17 -0.42
N ASP A 18 -5.39 -11.90 -0.14
CA ASP A 18 -5.21 -10.83 -1.10
C ASP A 18 -3.83 -10.20 -0.89
N MET A 19 -2.90 -10.43 -1.83
CA MET A 19 -1.56 -9.89 -1.79
C MET A 19 -1.39 -8.66 -2.71
N ALA A 20 -2.46 -7.98 -3.07
CA ALA A 20 -2.46 -6.93 -4.08
C ALA A 20 -1.40 -5.84 -3.83
N HIS A 21 -1.20 -5.42 -2.59
CA HIS A 21 -0.18 -4.44 -2.24
C HIS A 21 1.24 -4.97 -2.31
N THR A 22 1.47 -6.24 -2.03
CA THR A 22 2.79 -6.82 -1.80
C THR A 22 3.24 -7.81 -2.85
N SER A 23 2.45 -8.03 -3.89
CA SER A 23 2.68 -9.07 -4.89
C SER A 23 4.06 -9.01 -5.56
N GLY A 24 4.56 -7.83 -5.88
CA GLY A 24 5.92 -7.67 -6.41
C GLY A 24 7.01 -8.08 -5.42
N LEU A 25 6.80 -7.77 -4.13
CA LEU A 25 7.73 -8.13 -3.06
C LEU A 25 7.71 -9.63 -2.77
N VAL A 26 6.52 -10.27 -2.87
CA VAL A 26 6.37 -11.73 -2.79
C VAL A 26 7.06 -12.41 -3.98
N ALA A 27 6.83 -11.93 -5.21
CA ALA A 27 7.47 -12.45 -6.42
C ALA A 27 9.00 -12.34 -6.36
N SER A 28 9.52 -11.28 -5.75
CA SER A 28 10.96 -11.07 -5.51
C SER A 28 11.51 -11.86 -4.33
N LYS A 29 10.69 -12.68 -3.64
CA LYS A 29 11.05 -13.48 -2.47
C LYS A 29 11.53 -12.63 -1.26
N LEU A 30 11.07 -11.39 -1.17
CA LEU A 30 11.38 -10.48 -0.06
C LEU A 30 10.33 -10.55 1.05
N LEU A 31 9.17 -11.12 0.77
CA LEU A 31 8.10 -11.39 1.73
C LEU A 31 7.64 -12.85 1.66
N ASN A 32 6.95 -13.29 2.72
CA ASN A 32 6.45 -14.65 2.85
C ASN A 32 5.52 -15.04 1.69
N ASN A 33 5.64 -16.28 1.22
CA ASN A 33 4.87 -16.83 0.12
C ASN A 33 3.48 -17.30 0.60
N PRO A 34 2.36 -16.71 0.14
CA PRO A 34 1.01 -17.15 0.51
C PRO A 34 0.60 -18.46 -0.17
N PHE A 35 1.19 -18.81 -1.32
CA PHE A 35 0.78 -19.95 -2.13
C PHE A 35 0.98 -21.30 -1.44
N GLU A 36 1.87 -21.37 -0.45
CA GLU A 36 2.09 -22.60 0.33
C GLU A 36 0.92 -22.90 1.28
N PHE A 37 0.22 -21.88 1.73
CA PHE A 37 -0.74 -21.97 2.82
C PHE A 37 -2.18 -21.69 2.41
N CYS A 38 -2.40 -20.93 1.34
CA CYS A 38 -3.73 -20.45 0.96
C CYS A 38 -4.37 -21.33 -0.11
N ASP A 39 -5.69 -21.43 -0.05
CA ASP A 39 -6.49 -22.13 -1.06
C ASP A 39 -6.73 -21.23 -2.27
N ILE A 40 -6.87 -19.92 -2.01
CA ILE A 40 -7.07 -18.87 -3.01
C ILE A 40 -6.12 -17.73 -2.72
N VAL A 41 -5.49 -17.18 -3.77
CA VAL A 41 -4.66 -15.98 -3.68
C VAL A 41 -5.11 -15.01 -4.76
N THR A 42 -5.39 -13.76 -4.37
CA THR A 42 -5.74 -12.70 -5.32
C THR A 42 -4.69 -11.60 -5.33
N THR A 43 -4.58 -10.91 -6.43
CA THR A 43 -3.72 -9.73 -6.55
C THR A 43 -4.17 -8.78 -7.64
N THR A 44 -3.82 -7.51 -7.49
CA THR A 44 -3.78 -6.56 -8.60
C THR A 44 -2.40 -6.58 -9.25
N THR A 45 -2.33 -6.20 -10.52
CA THR A 45 -1.08 -6.18 -11.28
C THR A 45 -0.38 -4.81 -11.28
N HIS A 46 -1.06 -3.75 -10.85
CA HIS A 46 -0.65 -2.34 -11.00
C HIS A 46 -0.09 -1.68 -9.74
N LYS A 47 0.20 -2.44 -8.68
CA LYS A 47 0.85 -1.93 -7.46
C LYS A 47 2.33 -2.30 -7.45
N THR A 48 2.80 -3.07 -6.48
CA THR A 48 4.22 -3.45 -6.42
C THR A 48 4.69 -4.35 -7.58
N LEU A 49 3.78 -5.05 -8.28
CA LEU A 49 4.10 -5.73 -9.55
C LEU A 49 4.42 -4.76 -10.68
N ARG A 50 4.05 -3.48 -10.57
CA ARG A 50 4.40 -2.41 -11.52
C ARG A 50 3.84 -2.62 -12.94
N GLY A 51 2.75 -3.38 -13.08
CA GLY A 51 2.09 -3.66 -14.36
C GLY A 51 0.90 -2.76 -14.68
N PRO A 52 0.19 -3.04 -15.77
CA PRO A 52 -1.05 -2.36 -16.13
C PRO A 52 -2.16 -2.69 -15.15
N ARG A 53 -3.25 -1.94 -15.18
CA ARG A 53 -4.42 -2.19 -14.33
C ARG A 53 -5.12 -3.48 -14.73
N SER A 54 -5.01 -4.48 -13.88
CA SER A 54 -5.68 -5.77 -13.99
C SER A 54 -5.69 -6.49 -12.64
N GLY A 55 -6.32 -7.65 -12.58
CA GLY A 55 -6.31 -8.54 -11.43
C GLY A 55 -6.03 -9.98 -11.85
N MET A 56 -5.51 -10.77 -10.92
CA MET A 56 -5.30 -12.21 -11.10
C MET A 56 -5.85 -12.96 -9.88
N ILE A 57 -6.45 -14.10 -10.13
CA ILE A 57 -6.90 -15.04 -9.10
C ILE A 57 -6.16 -16.36 -9.32
N PHE A 58 -5.53 -16.83 -8.28
CA PHE A 58 -4.87 -18.13 -8.21
C PHE A 58 -5.65 -19.02 -7.24
N CYS A 59 -5.86 -20.27 -7.55
CA CYS A 59 -6.58 -21.18 -6.66
C CYS A 59 -6.10 -22.64 -6.80
N ARG A 60 -6.49 -23.47 -5.85
CA ARG A 60 -6.33 -24.92 -5.96
C ARG A 60 -7.25 -25.44 -7.07
N LYS A 61 -6.87 -26.56 -7.71
CA LYS A 61 -7.55 -27.10 -8.90
C LYS A 61 -9.05 -27.35 -8.70
N GLU A 62 -9.44 -27.79 -7.51
CA GLU A 62 -10.83 -28.07 -7.16
C GLU A 62 -11.75 -26.85 -7.23
N TYR A 63 -11.22 -25.64 -7.15
CA TYR A 63 -12.00 -24.39 -7.17
C TYR A 63 -12.09 -23.73 -8.55
N ILE A 64 -11.30 -24.19 -9.54
CA ILE A 64 -11.19 -23.56 -10.87
C ILE A 64 -12.56 -23.33 -11.48
N LYS A 65 -13.39 -24.38 -11.59
CA LYS A 65 -14.70 -24.29 -12.26
C LYS A 65 -15.64 -23.27 -11.60
N ALA A 66 -15.66 -23.23 -10.27
CA ALA A 66 -16.49 -22.30 -9.51
C ALA A 66 -16.01 -20.85 -9.71
N ILE A 67 -14.71 -20.62 -9.67
CA ILE A 67 -14.10 -19.29 -9.84
C ILE A 67 -14.27 -18.80 -11.28
N ASP A 68 -13.98 -19.65 -12.27
CA ASP A 68 -14.15 -19.27 -13.69
C ASP A 68 -15.59 -18.87 -14.00
N ASN A 69 -16.59 -19.65 -13.54
CA ASN A 69 -18.00 -19.30 -13.71
C ASN A 69 -18.40 -18.03 -12.97
N ALA A 70 -17.84 -17.77 -11.80
CA ALA A 70 -18.08 -16.54 -11.04
C ALA A 70 -17.47 -15.33 -11.74
N VAL A 71 -16.31 -15.47 -12.35
CA VAL A 71 -15.68 -14.39 -13.13
C VAL A 71 -16.46 -14.16 -14.41
N PHE A 72 -16.65 -15.19 -15.24
CA PHE A 72 -17.40 -15.10 -16.48
C PHE A 72 -18.32 -16.33 -16.64
N PRO A 73 -19.61 -16.15 -16.90
CA PRO A 73 -20.28 -14.88 -17.25
C PRO A 73 -20.89 -14.10 -16.07
N ALA A 74 -20.68 -14.53 -14.81
CA ALA A 74 -21.47 -14.00 -13.70
C ALA A 74 -21.14 -12.55 -13.33
N LEU A 75 -19.86 -12.20 -13.09
CA LEU A 75 -19.46 -10.88 -12.58
C LEU A 75 -18.76 -10.00 -13.61
N GLN A 76 -18.12 -10.58 -14.63
CA GLN A 76 -17.31 -9.90 -15.62
C GLN A 76 -17.83 -10.19 -17.04
N GLY A 77 -17.42 -9.35 -18.01
CA GLY A 77 -17.64 -9.52 -19.43
C GLY A 77 -16.37 -9.91 -20.17
N GLY A 78 -16.25 -9.49 -21.44
CA GLY A 78 -15.08 -9.78 -22.28
C GLY A 78 -13.77 -9.21 -21.70
N PRO A 79 -12.67 -9.96 -21.76
CA PRO A 79 -11.40 -9.53 -21.24
C PRO A 79 -10.77 -8.42 -22.10
N HIS A 80 -9.97 -7.56 -21.46
CA HIS A 80 -9.20 -6.53 -22.16
C HIS A 80 -7.84 -7.11 -22.58
N ASN A 81 -7.74 -7.62 -23.79
CA ASN A 81 -6.58 -8.34 -24.28
C ASN A 81 -5.28 -7.51 -24.28
N HIS A 82 -5.38 -6.19 -24.55
CA HIS A 82 -4.23 -5.28 -24.46
C HIS A 82 -3.65 -5.20 -23.04
N GLN A 83 -4.51 -5.22 -22.01
CA GLN A 83 -4.05 -5.26 -20.62
C GLN A 83 -3.42 -6.61 -20.28
N ILE A 84 -3.99 -7.73 -20.77
CA ILE A 84 -3.43 -9.07 -20.57
C ILE A 84 -2.04 -9.15 -21.21
N ALA A 85 -1.88 -8.64 -22.43
CA ALA A 85 -0.57 -8.57 -23.09
C ALA A 85 0.44 -7.74 -22.27
N GLY A 86 0.01 -6.57 -21.77
CA GLY A 86 0.84 -5.75 -20.89
C GLY A 86 1.21 -6.47 -19.58
N VAL A 87 0.30 -7.24 -18.99
CA VAL A 87 0.59 -8.07 -17.80
C VAL A 87 1.63 -9.13 -18.14
N ALA A 88 1.51 -9.81 -19.28
CA ALA A 88 2.48 -10.82 -19.70
C ALA A 88 3.89 -10.25 -19.87
N CYS A 89 4.01 -9.06 -20.48
CA CYS A 89 5.29 -8.34 -20.61
C CYS A 89 5.86 -8.00 -19.22
N GLN A 90 5.03 -7.47 -18.33
CA GLN A 90 5.45 -7.12 -16.97
C GLN A 90 5.85 -8.34 -16.14
N LEU A 91 5.15 -9.45 -16.24
CA LEU A 91 5.52 -10.68 -15.53
C LEU A 91 6.88 -11.23 -16.00
N LYS A 92 7.23 -11.06 -17.27
CA LYS A 92 8.57 -11.36 -17.77
C LYS A 92 9.63 -10.48 -17.11
N GLU A 93 9.36 -9.18 -16.95
CA GLU A 93 10.24 -8.25 -16.23
C GLU A 93 10.37 -8.63 -14.75
N VAL A 94 9.27 -9.01 -14.09
CA VAL A 94 9.24 -9.45 -12.67
C VAL A 94 10.20 -10.63 -12.41
N CYS A 95 10.44 -11.48 -13.40
CA CYS A 95 11.37 -12.60 -13.29
C CYS A 95 12.85 -12.18 -13.37
N SER A 96 13.14 -10.94 -13.75
CA SER A 96 14.53 -10.44 -13.91
C SER A 96 15.22 -10.16 -12.58
N GLN A 97 16.54 -10.08 -12.61
CA GLN A 97 17.32 -9.68 -11.42
C GLN A 97 17.12 -8.19 -11.13
N GLU A 98 17.01 -7.36 -12.16
CA GLU A 98 16.77 -5.91 -12.04
C GLU A 98 15.49 -5.61 -11.27
N PHE A 99 14.42 -6.37 -11.49
CA PHE A 99 13.18 -6.20 -10.74
C PHE A 99 13.33 -6.59 -9.27
N LYS A 100 14.08 -7.67 -8.97
CA LYS A 100 14.36 -8.07 -7.59
C LYS A 100 15.18 -7.01 -6.85
N ASP A 101 16.20 -6.46 -7.52
CA ASP A 101 17.03 -5.39 -6.96
C ASP A 101 16.20 -4.12 -6.74
N TYR A 102 15.32 -3.75 -7.68
CA TYR A 102 14.35 -2.68 -7.52
C TYR A 102 13.47 -2.88 -6.28
N CYS A 103 12.88 -4.06 -6.10
CA CYS A 103 12.02 -4.35 -4.94
C CYS A 103 12.79 -4.22 -3.61
N LYS A 104 14.05 -4.64 -3.58
CA LYS A 104 14.92 -4.45 -2.42
C LYS A 104 15.12 -2.96 -2.12
N VAL A 105 15.44 -2.16 -3.13
CA VAL A 105 15.60 -0.70 -2.98
C VAL A 105 14.30 -0.04 -2.51
N VAL A 106 13.13 -0.51 -2.96
CA VAL A 106 11.83 -0.02 -2.49
C VAL A 106 11.68 -0.20 -0.98
N ILE A 107 12.01 -1.38 -0.45
CA ILE A 107 11.94 -1.67 1.00
C ILE A 107 12.98 -0.84 1.76
N ASP A 108 14.22 -0.79 1.28
CA ASP A 108 15.32 -0.04 1.91
C ASP A 108 14.99 1.46 1.98
N ASN A 109 14.44 2.02 0.90
CA ASN A 109 13.95 3.39 0.86
C ASN A 109 12.80 3.61 1.86
N CYS A 110 11.88 2.65 1.99
CA CYS A 110 10.76 2.78 2.90
C CYS A 110 11.20 2.75 4.37
N LYS A 111 12.15 1.89 4.72
CA LYS A 111 12.74 1.86 6.05
C LYS A 111 13.48 3.16 6.35
N TYR A 112 14.32 3.62 5.43
CA TYR A 112 15.05 4.88 5.57
C TYR A 112 14.10 6.08 5.72
N PHE A 113 13.07 6.15 4.88
CA PHE A 113 12.04 7.20 4.96
C PHE A 113 11.33 7.16 6.31
N GLY A 114 11.00 5.96 6.83
CA GLY A 114 10.43 5.79 8.17
C GLY A 114 11.32 6.36 9.27
N THR A 115 12.63 6.13 9.22
CA THR A 115 13.59 6.73 10.15
C THR A 115 13.54 8.27 10.09
N LYS A 116 13.53 8.83 8.87
CA LYS A 116 13.46 10.29 8.70
C LYS A 116 12.12 10.89 9.15
N LEU A 117 11.02 10.16 9.01
CA LEU A 117 9.74 10.57 9.59
C LEU A 117 9.79 10.62 11.11
N ILE A 118 10.37 9.61 11.77
CA ILE A 118 10.53 9.58 13.23
C ILE A 118 11.43 10.73 13.69
N GLU A 119 12.55 10.99 13.04
CA GLU A 119 13.45 12.11 13.33
C GLU A 119 12.75 13.46 13.23
N ASN A 120 11.76 13.60 12.34
CA ASN A 120 10.90 14.78 12.23
C ASN A 120 9.70 14.77 13.21
N GLY A 121 9.64 13.85 14.17
CA GLY A 121 8.62 13.81 15.21
C GLY A 121 7.33 13.10 14.85
N PHE A 122 7.27 12.38 13.72
CA PHE A 122 6.12 11.57 13.36
C PHE A 122 6.06 10.28 14.17
N LYS A 123 4.84 9.86 14.53
CA LYS A 123 4.56 8.55 15.09
C LYS A 123 4.14 7.60 13.96
N LEU A 124 4.89 6.53 13.77
CA LEU A 124 4.51 5.44 12.86
C LEU A 124 3.64 4.44 13.63
N SER A 125 2.49 4.04 13.04
CA SER A 125 1.50 3.18 13.71
C SER A 125 2.06 1.84 14.16
N THR A 126 3.06 1.30 13.45
CA THR A 126 3.72 0.01 13.75
C THR A 126 5.19 0.17 14.16
N GLY A 127 5.64 1.40 14.42
CA GLY A 127 7.04 1.71 14.71
C GLY A 127 7.98 1.62 13.50
N GLY A 128 7.49 1.21 12.35
CA GLY A 128 8.26 1.04 11.12
C GLY A 128 7.53 0.17 10.10
N THR A 129 8.27 -0.42 9.15
CA THR A 129 7.68 -1.27 8.11
C THR A 129 8.67 -2.32 7.62
N ASP A 130 8.12 -3.45 7.15
CA ASP A 130 8.85 -4.49 6.42
C ASP A 130 8.51 -4.48 4.91
N ASN A 131 7.70 -3.51 4.46
CA ASN A 131 7.24 -3.43 3.07
C ASN A 131 7.45 -2.03 2.46
N HIS A 132 6.66 -1.66 1.48
CA HIS A 132 6.76 -0.43 0.71
C HIS A 132 5.92 0.74 1.25
N LEU A 133 5.21 0.56 2.38
CA LEU A 133 4.27 1.54 2.95
C LEU A 133 4.66 1.93 4.37
N GLN A 134 4.41 3.20 4.71
CA GLN A 134 4.39 3.70 6.08
C GLN A 134 2.99 4.19 6.42
N LEU A 135 2.50 3.84 7.60
CA LEU A 135 1.27 4.37 8.17
C LEU A 135 1.64 5.32 9.32
N ILE A 136 1.35 6.60 9.12
CA ILE A 136 1.69 7.69 10.04
C ILE A 136 0.45 8.03 10.88
N ASP A 137 0.60 8.03 12.20
CA ASP A 137 -0.43 8.43 13.15
C ASP A 137 -0.32 9.93 13.43
N LEU A 138 -1.36 10.69 13.09
CA LEU A 138 -1.43 12.15 13.29
C LEU A 138 -2.10 12.56 14.60
N THR A 139 -2.52 11.60 15.44
CA THR A 139 -3.16 11.92 16.73
C THR A 139 -2.28 12.77 17.67
N PRO A 140 -0.92 12.61 17.70
CA PRO A 140 -0.07 13.48 18.49
C PRO A 140 -0.12 14.95 18.06
N PHE A 141 -0.40 15.21 16.78
CA PHE A 141 -0.54 16.55 16.22
C PHE A 141 -1.96 17.13 16.32
N LYS A 142 -2.93 16.35 16.84
CA LYS A 142 -4.37 16.69 16.90
C LYS A 142 -4.94 16.98 15.50
N LEU A 143 -4.49 16.27 14.49
CA LEU A 143 -4.91 16.41 13.09
C LEU A 143 -5.60 15.14 12.60
N THR A 144 -6.50 15.31 11.62
CA THR A 144 -7.06 14.20 10.87
C THR A 144 -6.31 13.99 9.56
N GLY A 145 -6.33 12.77 9.05
CA GLY A 145 -5.75 12.43 7.76
C GLY A 145 -6.37 13.25 6.61
N SER A 146 -7.67 13.56 6.69
CA SER A 146 -8.34 14.38 5.67
C SER A 146 -7.80 15.81 5.58
N LYS A 147 -7.43 16.43 6.70
CA LYS A 147 -6.81 17.76 6.70
C LYS A 147 -5.42 17.73 6.06
N MET A 148 -4.64 16.74 6.46
CA MET A 148 -3.29 16.55 5.92
C MET A 148 -3.32 16.23 4.41
N GLU A 149 -4.26 15.39 3.97
CA GLU A 149 -4.47 15.05 2.55
C GLU A 149 -4.71 16.32 1.71
N ILE A 150 -5.62 17.21 2.13
CA ILE A 150 -5.90 18.46 1.43
C ILE A 150 -4.67 19.36 1.35
N VAL A 151 -3.98 19.59 2.45
CA VAL A 151 -2.80 20.48 2.46
C VAL A 151 -1.67 19.90 1.62
N CYS A 152 -1.46 18.60 1.67
CA CYS A 152 -0.44 17.93 0.84
C CYS A 152 -0.80 18.00 -0.66
N GLU A 153 -2.07 17.82 -1.02
CA GLU A 153 -2.53 17.92 -2.41
C GLU A 153 -2.27 19.32 -3.00
N LEU A 154 -2.50 20.39 -2.23
CA LEU A 154 -2.23 21.76 -2.65
C LEU A 154 -0.75 22.03 -2.99
N VAL A 155 0.15 21.25 -2.46
CA VAL A 155 1.60 21.33 -2.73
C VAL A 155 2.12 20.16 -3.57
N ASN A 156 1.21 19.46 -4.27
CA ASN A 156 1.51 18.33 -5.16
C ASN A 156 2.20 17.13 -4.47
N ILE A 157 1.89 16.91 -3.20
CA ILE A 157 2.28 15.69 -2.47
C ILE A 157 1.07 14.77 -2.39
N SER A 158 1.04 13.72 -3.21
CA SER A 158 -0.03 12.72 -3.21
C SER A 158 0.16 11.70 -2.09
N LEU A 159 -0.84 11.59 -1.24
CA LEU A 159 -0.92 10.59 -0.18
C LEU A 159 -2.40 10.20 0.07
N ASN A 160 -2.63 9.21 0.91
CA ASN A 160 -3.99 8.81 1.30
C ASN A 160 -4.20 9.00 2.80
N LYS A 161 -5.37 9.54 3.18
CA LYS A 161 -5.87 9.36 4.54
C LYS A 161 -6.10 7.89 4.84
N ASN A 162 -5.87 7.46 6.06
CA ASN A 162 -6.00 6.06 6.46
C ASN A 162 -6.34 5.97 7.95
N CYS A 163 -7.14 4.95 8.32
CA CYS A 163 -7.39 4.70 9.73
C CYS A 163 -6.12 4.22 10.45
N VAL A 164 -6.00 4.60 11.71
CA VAL A 164 -5.05 4.05 12.67
C VAL A 164 -5.79 3.23 13.74
N ALA A 165 -5.07 2.43 14.52
CA ALA A 165 -5.68 1.50 15.47
C ALA A 165 -6.59 2.15 16.53
N THR A 166 -6.40 3.44 16.80
CA THR A 166 -7.18 4.22 17.77
C THR A 166 -8.45 4.84 17.17
N ASP A 167 -8.65 4.76 15.86
CA ASP A 167 -9.81 5.36 15.19
C ASP A 167 -11.08 4.58 15.49
N LYS A 168 -12.12 5.30 15.87
CA LYS A 168 -13.47 4.75 16.10
C LYS A 168 -14.34 4.74 14.83
N SER A 169 -13.96 5.53 13.81
CA SER A 169 -14.72 5.68 12.57
C SER A 169 -13.79 5.88 11.37
N ALA A 170 -14.07 5.17 10.31
CA ALA A 170 -13.38 5.33 9.01
C ALA A 170 -13.70 6.67 8.31
N LEU A 171 -14.75 7.37 8.72
CA LEU A 171 -15.14 8.67 8.12
C LEU A 171 -14.21 9.81 8.53
N SER A 172 -13.56 9.71 9.68
CA SER A 172 -12.63 10.73 10.18
C SER A 172 -11.31 10.09 10.64
N PRO A 173 -10.53 9.52 9.71
CA PRO A 173 -9.30 8.82 10.05
C PRO A 173 -8.21 9.80 10.52
N HIS A 174 -7.41 9.38 11.50
CA HIS A 174 -6.31 10.17 12.05
C HIS A 174 -4.94 9.77 11.50
N GLY A 175 -4.90 8.94 10.49
CA GLY A 175 -3.65 8.55 9.83
C GLY A 175 -3.56 8.99 8.38
N ILE A 176 -2.32 8.97 7.89
CA ILE A 176 -1.99 9.05 6.48
C ILE A 176 -1.09 7.88 6.10
N ARG A 177 -1.25 7.42 4.86
CA ARG A 177 -0.44 6.34 4.28
C ARG A 177 0.42 6.88 3.15
N VAL A 178 1.70 6.60 3.21
CA VAL A 178 2.69 6.97 2.20
C VAL A 178 3.47 5.74 1.74
N GLY A 179 3.98 5.75 0.51
CA GLY A 179 4.70 4.61 -0.04
C GLY A 179 5.86 5.05 -0.92
N THR A 180 6.81 4.13 -1.14
CA THR A 180 8.08 4.44 -1.80
C THR A 180 8.20 3.90 -3.23
N SER A 181 7.33 3.01 -3.67
CA SER A 181 7.45 2.31 -4.96
C SER A 181 7.56 3.28 -6.16
N CYS A 182 6.61 4.23 -6.29
CA CYS A 182 6.56 5.15 -7.43
C CYS A 182 7.80 6.04 -7.53
N MET A 183 8.23 6.60 -6.39
CA MET A 183 9.38 7.51 -6.37
C MET A 183 10.71 6.76 -6.48
N THR A 184 10.78 5.51 -6.01
CA THR A 184 11.93 4.63 -6.28
C THR A 184 12.03 4.32 -7.78
N THR A 185 10.93 4.03 -8.47
CA THR A 185 10.90 3.86 -9.93
C THR A 185 11.42 5.11 -10.65
N ARG A 186 11.14 6.30 -10.13
CA ARG A 186 11.63 7.59 -10.66
C ARG A 186 13.05 7.94 -10.25
N GLY A 187 13.75 7.05 -9.54
CA GLY A 187 15.14 7.20 -9.17
C GLY A 187 15.41 8.07 -7.94
N MET A 188 14.40 8.29 -7.08
CA MET A 188 14.59 9.08 -5.85
C MET A 188 15.63 8.44 -4.94
N LYS A 189 16.60 9.24 -4.52
CA LYS A 189 17.70 8.87 -3.61
C LYS A 189 17.38 9.27 -2.16
N LYS A 190 18.26 8.91 -1.22
CA LYS A 190 18.09 9.16 0.23
C LYS A 190 17.83 10.63 0.56
N GLU A 191 18.55 11.54 -0.08
CA GLU A 191 18.40 12.99 0.12
C GLU A 191 16.99 13.49 -0.29
N GLY A 192 16.37 12.83 -1.27
CA GLY A 192 14.98 13.10 -1.65
C GLY A 192 13.99 12.70 -0.56
N TRP A 193 14.21 11.53 0.06
CA TRP A 193 13.35 11.07 1.16
C TRP A 193 13.47 11.94 2.42
N GLU A 194 14.65 12.47 2.72
CA GLU A 194 14.84 13.45 3.80
C GLU A 194 14.02 14.71 3.56
N LYS A 195 14.11 15.26 2.33
CA LYS A 195 13.33 16.44 1.93
C LYS A 195 11.83 16.20 2.06
N VAL A 196 11.34 15.04 1.57
CA VAL A 196 9.92 14.68 1.66
C VAL A 196 9.47 14.59 3.11
N ALA A 197 10.25 13.97 4.01
CA ALA A 197 9.94 13.91 5.44
C ALA A 197 9.82 15.32 6.05
N GLY A 198 10.75 16.22 5.73
CA GLY A 198 10.72 17.61 6.16
C GLY A 198 9.51 18.38 5.59
N TRP A 199 9.16 18.18 4.33
CA TRP A 199 7.97 18.80 3.72
C TRP A 199 6.67 18.31 4.35
N LEU A 200 6.56 17.03 4.64
CA LEU A 200 5.39 16.49 5.36
C LEU A 200 5.26 17.12 6.75
N PHE A 201 6.37 17.29 7.47
CA PHE A 201 6.35 17.95 8.76
C PHE A 201 5.94 19.42 8.64
N ARG A 202 6.42 20.14 7.62
CA ARG A 202 5.96 21.49 7.31
C ARG A 202 4.47 21.56 6.99
N CYS A 203 3.92 20.56 6.28
CA CYS A 203 2.47 20.45 6.05
C CYS A 203 1.71 20.29 7.38
N VAL A 204 2.22 19.51 8.34
CA VAL A 204 1.65 19.41 9.69
C VAL A 204 1.60 20.78 10.36
N GLN A 205 2.70 21.53 10.34
CA GLN A 205 2.76 22.87 10.93
C GLN A 205 1.75 23.83 10.28
N ILE A 206 1.60 23.78 8.95
CA ILE A 206 0.60 24.57 8.22
C ILE A 206 -0.82 24.17 8.68
N CYS A 207 -1.12 22.87 8.77
CA CYS A 207 -2.41 22.39 9.25
C CYS A 207 -2.72 22.87 10.67
N GLN A 208 -1.75 22.80 11.59
CA GLN A 208 -1.91 23.25 12.97
C GLN A 208 -2.16 24.76 13.07
N ARG A 209 -1.39 25.55 12.33
CA ARG A 209 -1.59 27.01 12.26
C ARG A 209 -2.97 27.34 11.69
N ARG A 210 -3.35 26.72 10.58
CA ARG A 210 -4.66 26.93 9.96
C ARG A 210 -5.80 26.57 10.91
N GLN A 211 -5.66 25.46 11.64
CA GLN A 211 -6.64 25.03 12.63
C GLN A 211 -6.78 26.02 13.80
N ALA A 212 -5.68 26.63 14.25
CA ALA A 212 -5.69 27.61 15.30
C ALA A 212 -6.34 28.95 14.86
N GLU A 213 -6.10 29.38 13.63
CA GLU A 213 -6.59 30.65 13.09
C GLU A 213 -8.07 30.59 12.64
N TYR A 214 -8.51 29.49 12.04
CA TYR A 214 -9.81 29.42 11.35
C TYR A 214 -10.76 28.35 11.91
N GLY A 215 -10.30 27.54 12.85
CA GLY A 215 -11.11 26.51 13.47
C GLY A 215 -10.87 25.10 12.93
N ASN A 216 -11.66 24.15 13.41
CA ASN A 216 -11.35 22.73 13.30
C ASN A 216 -12.11 22.01 12.17
N LYS A 217 -12.95 22.70 11.42
CA LYS A 217 -13.77 22.09 10.37
C LYS A 217 -12.99 21.89 9.09
N LEU A 218 -13.20 20.77 8.41
CA LEU A 218 -12.47 20.41 7.19
C LEU A 218 -12.64 21.46 6.07
N LYS A 219 -13.80 22.10 5.98
CA LYS A 219 -14.05 23.18 5.00
C LYS A 219 -13.09 24.38 5.14
N ASP A 220 -12.53 24.57 6.34
CA ASP A 220 -11.63 25.69 6.64
C ASP A 220 -10.19 25.45 6.10
N PHE A 221 -9.95 24.26 5.51
CA PHE A 221 -8.66 23.84 4.94
C PHE A 221 -8.60 23.90 3.40
N ARG A 222 -9.65 24.44 2.77
CA ARG A 222 -9.71 24.63 1.31
C ARG A 222 -9.41 26.08 0.91
#